data_dff67ae4390b37d4fb48ec03a740f6c7
#
_entry.id   dff67ae4390b37d4fb48ec03a740f6c7
#
_cell.length_a   1.000
_cell.length_b   1.000
_cell.length_c   1.000
_cell.angle_alpha   90.00
_cell.angle_beta   90.00
_cell.angle_gamma   90.00
#
_symmetry.space_group_name_H-M   'P 1'
#
loop_
_entity.id
_entity.type
_entity.pdbx_description
1 polymer ?
#
loop_
_entity_poly.entity_id
_entity_poly.type
_entity_poly.pdbx_seq_one_letter_code
_entity_poly.pdbx_strand_id
1 'polypeptide(L)'
;MKRKLFFFTALTLMLACSCTGGRYETFSGYAQGGTYRVKVNMQGVKCSPETIAAAIDSLLEGIDFSISGYNRNSLLSRRNVGEEIVPDRYFSDLLELSAKYKELSGGAFDVYSGPLFDLWGFGFTSDSLPSDEAIERALADCKAGKVLNFNAIAQGYSCDIVAEYLYSIGVKDMLVDIGEIFCDGRNPSGKGWSIGVDNPVDGNDSPGSDLRGIWRSNGGAQGVVTSGNYRKFYIKDGKKYAHTIDPRSGRPVEHGLLSATVVAPTAAEADALATACMVLGPQGARELVESLDGVEAYLISSDGVWTSGGFNLEQQ
;
A
#
# COMPACT_ATOMS: atom_id res chain seq x y z
N MET A 1 52.75 -68.66 -14.88
CA MET A 1 51.48 -68.24 -14.32
C MET A 1 51.49 -66.73 -14.24
N LYS A 2 50.80 -66.00 -15.15
CA LYS A 2 50.70 -64.53 -15.18
C LYS A 2 49.35 -64.15 -14.63
N ARG A 3 49.26 -63.47 -13.46
CA ARG A 3 48.06 -62.87 -12.88
C ARG A 3 47.78 -61.58 -13.61
N LYS A 4 46.65 -61.51 -14.29
CA LYS A 4 46.08 -60.28 -14.84
C LYS A 4 45.31 -59.53 -13.73
N LEU A 5 45.76 -58.33 -13.41
CA LEU A 5 45.11 -57.41 -12.49
C LEU A 5 44.06 -56.62 -13.26
N PHE A 6 42.78 -56.82 -12.92
CA PHE A 6 41.68 -56.02 -13.46
C PHE A 6 41.53 -54.75 -12.60
N PHE A 7 41.81 -53.61 -13.19
CA PHE A 7 41.46 -52.33 -12.60
C PHE A 7 39.97 -52.01 -12.90
N PHE A 8 39.15 -52.01 -11.88
CA PHE A 8 37.75 -51.46 -11.94
C PHE A 8 37.81 -49.96 -11.68
N THR A 9 37.66 -49.16 -12.73
CA THR A 9 37.45 -47.71 -12.60
C THR A 9 35.97 -47.46 -12.29
N ALA A 10 35.65 -47.19 -11.03
CA ALA A 10 34.32 -46.69 -10.62
C ALA A 10 34.19 -45.24 -11.06
N LEU A 11 33.38 -44.99 -12.11
CA LEU A 11 32.99 -43.67 -12.56
C LEU A 11 31.88 -43.17 -11.61
N THR A 12 32.27 -42.36 -10.62
CA THR A 12 31.31 -41.70 -9.72
C THR A 12 30.63 -40.59 -10.49
N LEU A 13 29.39 -40.84 -10.92
CA LEU A 13 28.51 -39.81 -11.49
C LEU A 13 28.08 -38.88 -10.35
N MET A 14 28.72 -37.72 -10.19
CA MET A 14 28.20 -36.64 -9.36
C MET A 14 26.94 -36.09 -10.04
N LEU A 15 25.79 -36.53 -9.58
CA LEU A 15 24.52 -35.81 -9.80
C LEU A 15 24.62 -34.44 -9.09
N ALA A 16 24.96 -33.43 -9.85
CA ALA A 16 24.73 -32.04 -9.42
C ALA A 16 23.21 -31.86 -9.29
N CYS A 17 22.69 -32.05 -8.08
CA CYS A 17 21.39 -31.53 -7.73
C CYS A 17 21.49 -30.00 -7.87
N SER A 18 21.11 -29.48 -9.04
CA SER A 18 20.80 -28.07 -9.21
C SER A 18 19.60 -27.78 -8.30
N CYS A 19 19.88 -27.23 -7.13
CA CYS A 19 18.83 -26.58 -6.34
C CYS A 19 18.23 -25.49 -7.21
N THR A 20 17.03 -25.70 -7.74
CA THR A 20 16.23 -24.72 -8.49
C THR A 20 15.55 -23.70 -7.55
N GLY A 21 16.04 -23.53 -6.35
CA GLY A 21 15.64 -22.46 -5.45
C GLY A 21 16.20 -21.14 -5.96
N GLY A 22 15.33 -20.17 -6.28
CA GLY A 22 15.76 -18.83 -6.65
C GLY A 22 16.67 -18.23 -5.56
N ARG A 23 17.62 -17.40 -5.98
CA ARG A 23 18.49 -16.65 -5.06
C ARG A 23 17.74 -15.39 -4.60
N TYR A 24 17.09 -15.46 -3.44
CA TYR A 24 16.37 -14.29 -2.89
C TYR A 24 17.27 -13.46 -1.99
N GLU A 25 17.20 -12.14 -2.20
CA GLU A 25 17.79 -11.13 -1.31
C GLU A 25 16.67 -10.27 -0.72
N THR A 26 16.95 -9.70 0.46
CA THR A 26 16.00 -8.81 1.14
C THR A 26 16.70 -7.50 1.48
N PHE A 27 16.12 -6.40 1.03
CA PHE A 27 16.53 -5.04 1.32
C PHE A 27 15.56 -4.44 2.34
N SER A 28 16.07 -3.70 3.31
CA SER A 28 15.24 -3.08 4.36
C SER A 28 15.85 -1.75 4.77
N GLY A 29 15.00 -0.81 5.10
CA GLY A 29 15.38 0.51 5.57
C GLY A 29 14.21 1.22 6.22
N TYR A 30 14.29 2.55 6.30
CA TYR A 30 13.25 3.40 6.87
C TYR A 30 12.88 4.49 5.85
N ALA A 31 11.58 4.57 5.51
CA ALA A 31 11.04 5.58 4.62
C ALA A 31 9.57 5.84 4.95
N GLN A 32 9.06 7.02 4.61
CA GLN A 32 7.63 7.39 4.72
C GLN A 32 7.02 7.13 6.11
N GLY A 33 7.82 7.33 7.16
CA GLY A 33 7.38 7.16 8.55
C GLY A 33 7.36 5.72 9.06
N GLY A 34 7.84 4.74 8.28
CA GLY A 34 7.89 3.33 8.63
C GLY A 34 9.13 2.61 8.12
N THR A 35 9.23 1.33 8.45
CA THR A 35 10.24 0.44 7.86
C THR A 35 9.72 -0.10 6.53
N TYR A 36 10.62 -0.16 5.54
CA TYR A 36 10.32 -0.88 4.30
C TYR A 36 11.05 -2.22 4.24
N ARG A 37 10.51 -3.14 3.45
CA ARG A 37 11.11 -4.43 3.14
C ARG A 37 10.86 -4.81 1.69
N VAL A 38 11.93 -5.00 0.92
CA VAL A 38 11.87 -5.40 -0.48
C VAL A 38 12.58 -6.75 -0.63
N LYS A 39 11.85 -7.78 -1.05
CA LYS A 39 12.38 -9.12 -1.28
C LYS A 39 12.32 -9.44 -2.77
N VAL A 40 13.46 -9.81 -3.36
CA VAL A 40 13.58 -10.07 -4.80
C VAL A 40 14.33 -11.35 -5.10
N ASN A 41 13.97 -12.00 -6.20
CA ASN A 41 14.74 -13.10 -6.76
C ASN A 41 15.86 -12.53 -7.65
N MET A 42 17.08 -12.71 -7.23
CA MET A 42 18.29 -12.23 -7.93
C MET A 42 18.71 -13.09 -9.13
N GLN A 43 17.95 -14.11 -9.46
CA GLN A 43 18.31 -15.02 -10.58
C GLN A 43 18.25 -14.26 -11.91
N GLY A 44 19.39 -14.14 -12.58
CA GLY A 44 19.52 -13.42 -13.87
C GLY A 44 19.68 -11.90 -13.75
N VAL A 45 19.60 -11.33 -12.54
CA VAL A 45 19.85 -9.92 -12.29
C VAL A 45 21.34 -9.64 -12.28
N LYS A 46 21.78 -8.62 -13.03
CA LYS A 46 23.20 -8.27 -13.19
C LYS A 46 23.68 -7.19 -12.23
N CYS A 47 22.77 -6.50 -11.53
CA CYS A 47 23.12 -5.49 -10.53
C CYS A 47 23.56 -6.16 -9.22
N SER A 48 24.51 -5.52 -8.50
CA SER A 48 24.89 -5.99 -7.17
C SER A 48 23.79 -5.64 -6.13
N PRO A 49 23.69 -6.40 -5.03
CA PRO A 49 22.75 -6.07 -3.95
C PRO A 49 22.93 -4.65 -3.41
N GLU A 50 24.16 -4.18 -3.27
CA GLU A 50 24.47 -2.82 -2.77
C GLU A 50 23.96 -1.74 -3.73
N THR A 51 24.08 -1.97 -5.04
CA THR A 51 23.54 -1.05 -6.07
C THR A 51 22.03 -0.97 -6.00
N ILE A 52 21.37 -2.12 -5.80
CA ILE A 52 19.90 -2.18 -5.67
C ILE A 52 19.44 -1.46 -4.40
N ALA A 53 20.09 -1.73 -3.26
CA ALA A 53 19.77 -1.06 -2.00
C ALA A 53 19.86 0.45 -2.13
N ALA A 54 20.99 0.97 -2.66
CA ALA A 54 21.20 2.40 -2.85
C ALA A 54 20.17 3.01 -3.82
N ALA A 55 19.75 2.29 -4.85
CA ALA A 55 18.73 2.76 -5.78
C ALA A 55 17.35 2.85 -5.12
N ILE A 56 16.97 1.85 -4.31
CA ILE A 56 15.71 1.87 -3.56
C ILE A 56 15.68 3.07 -2.61
N ASP A 57 16.75 3.26 -1.81
CA ASP A 57 16.85 4.40 -0.89
C ASP A 57 16.73 5.74 -1.64
N SER A 58 17.43 5.89 -2.76
CA SER A 58 17.38 7.11 -3.57
C SER A 58 16.01 7.39 -4.18
N LEU A 59 15.28 6.35 -4.61
CA LEU A 59 13.91 6.50 -5.11
C LEU A 59 12.97 6.96 -4.01
N LEU A 60 13.04 6.34 -2.83
CA LEU A 60 12.18 6.67 -1.69
C LEU A 60 12.48 8.06 -1.15
N GLU A 61 13.76 8.48 -1.12
CA GLU A 61 14.16 9.84 -0.78
C GLU A 61 13.65 10.87 -1.80
N GLY A 62 13.72 10.55 -3.10
CA GLY A 62 13.17 11.39 -4.17
C GLY A 62 11.66 11.58 -4.07
N ILE A 63 10.93 10.49 -3.76
CA ILE A 63 9.49 10.54 -3.52
C ILE A 63 9.17 11.40 -2.28
N ASP A 64 9.89 11.23 -1.17
CA ASP A 64 9.71 12.05 0.03
C ASP A 64 9.92 13.53 -0.27
N PHE A 65 10.99 13.88 -1.01
CA PHE A 65 11.26 15.26 -1.42
C PHE A 65 10.16 15.84 -2.32
N SER A 66 9.51 15.02 -3.12
CA SER A 66 8.42 15.45 -3.99
C SER A 66 7.10 15.63 -3.24
N ILE A 67 6.62 14.59 -2.54
CA ILE A 67 5.21 14.48 -2.15
C ILE A 67 4.95 14.37 -0.65
N SER A 68 5.96 14.43 0.20
CA SER A 68 5.77 14.31 1.65
C SER A 68 5.19 15.58 2.26
N GLY A 69 4.04 15.47 2.93
CA GLY A 69 3.49 16.56 3.74
C GLY A 69 4.26 16.80 5.05
N TYR A 70 5.14 15.89 5.45
CA TYR A 70 5.96 15.96 6.67
C TYR A 70 7.34 16.59 6.41
N ASN A 71 7.83 16.50 5.19
CA ASN A 71 9.06 17.15 4.76
C ASN A 71 8.76 18.61 4.33
N ARG A 72 9.14 19.57 5.15
CA ARG A 72 8.88 21.00 4.88
C ARG A 72 9.53 21.52 3.59
N ASN A 73 10.55 20.84 3.09
CA ASN A 73 11.27 21.20 1.87
C ASN A 73 10.71 20.48 0.62
N SER A 74 9.72 19.60 0.78
CA SER A 74 9.12 18.90 -0.35
C SER A 74 8.36 19.86 -1.28
N LEU A 75 8.20 19.45 -2.53
CA LEU A 75 7.37 20.21 -3.49
C LEU A 75 5.94 20.35 -2.97
N LEU A 76 5.38 19.29 -2.37
CA LEU A 76 4.04 19.32 -1.78
C LEU A 76 3.91 20.37 -0.68
N SER A 77 4.82 20.36 0.29
CA SER A 77 4.78 21.30 1.42
C SER A 77 4.94 22.75 0.97
N ARG A 78 5.86 22.99 0.03
CA ARG A 78 6.08 24.31 -0.58
C ARG A 78 4.85 24.80 -1.35
N ARG A 79 4.26 23.94 -2.18
CA ARG A 79 3.01 24.24 -2.88
C ARG A 79 1.88 24.56 -1.91
N ASN A 80 1.76 23.82 -0.82
CA ASN A 80 0.69 23.99 0.16
C ASN A 80 0.79 25.31 0.96
N VAL A 81 1.98 25.90 1.03
CA VAL A 81 2.15 27.27 1.60
C VAL A 81 2.11 28.38 0.55
N GLY A 82 1.76 28.05 -0.70
CA GLY A 82 1.53 29.01 -1.78
C GLY A 82 2.78 29.37 -2.60
N GLU A 83 3.87 28.59 -2.49
CA GLU A 83 5.02 28.77 -3.36
C GLU A 83 4.72 28.24 -4.76
N GLU A 84 5.26 28.92 -5.78
CA GLU A 84 5.28 28.38 -7.13
C GLU A 84 6.30 27.22 -7.19
N ILE A 85 5.84 26.05 -7.66
CA ILE A 85 6.65 24.87 -7.85
C ILE A 85 6.59 24.41 -9.31
N VAL A 86 7.63 23.73 -9.75
CA VAL A 86 7.62 22.93 -10.98
C VAL A 86 7.40 21.48 -10.54
N PRO A 87 6.23 20.88 -10.81
CA PRO A 87 5.98 19.49 -10.48
C PRO A 87 6.99 18.58 -11.18
N ASP A 88 7.57 17.65 -10.42
CA ASP A 88 8.34 16.55 -11.00
C ASP A 88 7.42 15.40 -11.45
N ARG A 89 8.02 14.28 -11.89
CA ARG A 89 7.28 13.10 -12.31
C ARG A 89 6.38 12.58 -11.20
N TYR A 90 6.90 12.39 -9.98
CA TYR A 90 6.15 11.80 -8.87
C TYR A 90 4.93 12.64 -8.50
N PHE A 91 5.10 13.94 -8.47
CA PHE A 91 4.01 14.88 -8.19
C PHE A 91 2.94 14.85 -9.27
N SER A 92 3.36 14.84 -10.54
CA SER A 92 2.46 14.85 -11.70
C SER A 92 1.68 13.54 -11.81
N ASP A 93 2.35 12.39 -11.66
CA ASP A 93 1.73 11.07 -11.69
C ASP A 93 0.65 10.95 -10.60
N LEU A 94 0.95 11.40 -9.38
CA LEU A 94 -0.01 11.35 -8.27
C LEU A 94 -1.20 12.29 -8.44
N LEU A 95 -1.03 13.46 -9.05
CA LEU A 95 -2.16 14.31 -9.41
C LEU A 95 -3.10 13.63 -10.41
N GLU A 96 -2.54 12.98 -11.44
CA GLU A 96 -3.31 12.28 -12.46
C GLU A 96 -4.06 11.08 -11.85
N LEU A 97 -3.36 10.22 -11.10
CA LEU A 97 -3.97 9.08 -10.41
C LEU A 97 -5.06 9.52 -9.43
N SER A 98 -4.79 10.60 -8.68
CA SER A 98 -5.76 11.14 -7.73
C SER A 98 -7.03 11.66 -8.41
N ALA A 99 -6.91 12.30 -9.55
CA ALA A 99 -8.06 12.74 -10.33
C ALA A 99 -8.90 11.55 -10.82
N LYS A 100 -8.24 10.49 -11.34
CA LYS A 100 -8.88 9.23 -11.75
C LYS A 100 -9.68 8.59 -10.60
N TYR A 101 -9.07 8.41 -9.44
CA TYR A 101 -9.74 7.74 -8.32
C TYR A 101 -10.78 8.60 -7.62
N LYS A 102 -10.64 9.92 -7.66
CA LYS A 102 -11.70 10.84 -7.24
C LYS A 102 -12.96 10.67 -8.10
N GLU A 103 -12.81 10.60 -9.42
CA GLU A 103 -13.93 10.38 -10.34
C GLU A 103 -14.55 9.00 -10.13
N LEU A 104 -13.75 7.93 -10.12
CA LEU A 104 -14.20 6.55 -9.94
C LEU A 104 -14.96 6.33 -8.64
N SER A 105 -14.55 6.98 -7.55
CA SER A 105 -15.17 6.86 -6.22
C SER A 105 -16.33 7.83 -5.98
N GLY A 106 -16.72 8.65 -6.96
CA GLY A 106 -17.72 9.71 -6.76
C GLY A 106 -17.33 10.72 -5.68
N GLY A 107 -16.02 11.02 -5.57
CA GLY A 107 -15.45 11.96 -4.60
C GLY A 107 -15.23 11.40 -3.20
N ALA A 108 -15.41 10.09 -2.99
CA ALA A 108 -15.07 9.45 -1.70
C ALA A 108 -13.56 9.43 -1.44
N PHE A 109 -12.75 9.31 -2.49
CA PHE A 109 -11.33 9.57 -2.46
C PHE A 109 -11.06 10.99 -2.98
N ASP A 110 -10.39 11.84 -2.18
CA ASP A 110 -10.03 13.20 -2.60
C ASP A 110 -8.77 13.68 -1.88
N VAL A 111 -7.68 13.86 -2.62
CA VAL A 111 -6.40 14.36 -2.08
C VAL A 111 -6.44 15.83 -1.66
N TYR A 112 -7.51 16.57 -1.98
CA TYR A 112 -7.71 17.92 -1.51
C TYR A 112 -8.40 17.98 -0.13
N SER A 113 -8.66 16.85 0.52
CA SER A 113 -9.29 16.76 1.85
C SER A 113 -8.37 17.13 3.02
N GLY A 114 -7.10 17.51 2.76
CA GLY A 114 -6.14 17.94 3.80
C GLY A 114 -6.70 18.90 4.86
N PRO A 115 -7.41 19.98 4.50
CA PRO A 115 -8.01 20.91 5.46
C PRO A 115 -8.99 20.25 6.44
N LEU A 116 -9.70 19.20 6.00
CA LEU A 116 -10.63 18.46 6.85
C LEU A 116 -9.88 17.56 7.85
N PHE A 117 -8.79 16.93 7.43
CA PHE A 117 -7.93 16.13 8.33
C PHE A 117 -7.35 16.98 9.45
N ASP A 118 -6.85 18.18 9.13
CA ASP A 118 -6.33 19.12 10.12
C ASP A 118 -7.42 19.59 11.06
N LEU A 119 -8.61 19.91 10.54
CA LEU A 119 -9.75 20.40 11.31
C LEU A 119 -10.25 19.38 12.34
N TRP A 120 -10.24 18.09 11.99
CA TRP A 120 -10.66 17.00 12.87
C TRP A 120 -9.54 16.46 13.78
N GLY A 121 -8.34 17.08 13.78
CA GLY A 121 -7.23 16.73 14.66
C GLY A 121 -6.44 15.48 14.24
N PHE A 122 -6.63 14.96 13.03
CA PHE A 122 -5.86 13.83 12.48
C PHE A 122 -4.61 14.26 11.71
N GLY A 123 -4.48 15.57 11.42
CA GLY A 123 -3.30 16.18 10.82
C GLY A 123 -2.33 16.76 11.85
N PHE A 124 -2.03 18.07 11.72
CA PHE A 124 -1.03 18.76 12.55
C PHE A 124 -1.64 19.57 13.72
N THR A 125 -2.96 19.61 13.87
CA THR A 125 -3.69 20.37 14.88
C THR A 125 -4.26 19.47 15.98
N SER A 126 -4.67 20.05 17.11
CA SER A 126 -5.14 19.32 18.29
C SER A 126 -6.66 19.12 18.32
N ASP A 127 -7.07 18.11 19.07
CA ASP A 127 -8.38 17.51 19.34
C ASP A 127 -9.51 18.50 19.71
N SER A 128 -10.11 19.17 18.76
CA SER A 128 -11.37 19.88 18.99
C SER A 128 -12.45 19.36 18.05
N LEU A 129 -13.66 19.17 18.58
CA LEU A 129 -14.81 18.94 17.71
C LEU A 129 -15.11 20.24 16.96
N PRO A 130 -15.03 20.27 15.63
CA PRO A 130 -15.26 21.47 14.87
C PRO A 130 -16.74 21.86 14.87
N SER A 131 -17.02 23.17 14.79
CA SER A 131 -18.38 23.66 14.52
C SER A 131 -18.76 23.44 13.05
N ASP A 132 -20.07 23.47 12.77
CA ASP A 132 -20.57 23.31 11.40
C ASP A 132 -20.01 24.38 10.45
N GLU A 133 -19.87 25.62 10.92
CA GLU A 133 -19.28 26.71 10.12
C GLU A 133 -17.79 26.47 9.84
N ALA A 134 -17.07 25.82 10.75
CA ALA A 134 -15.67 25.44 10.52
C ALA A 134 -15.56 24.33 9.46
N ILE A 135 -16.48 23.36 9.48
CA ILE A 135 -16.56 22.30 8.46
C ILE A 135 -16.89 22.89 7.09
N GLU A 136 -17.86 23.81 7.00
CA GLU A 136 -18.21 24.47 5.74
C GLU A 136 -17.04 25.26 5.15
N ARG A 137 -16.27 25.98 5.99
CA ARG A 137 -15.04 26.67 5.55
C ARG A 137 -13.99 25.69 5.03
N ALA A 138 -13.73 24.59 5.75
CA ALA A 138 -12.77 23.58 5.31
C ALA A 138 -13.20 22.92 4.00
N LEU A 139 -14.49 22.61 3.81
CA LEU A 139 -15.04 22.13 2.54
C LEU A 139 -14.84 23.14 1.39
N ALA A 140 -14.99 24.43 1.66
CA ALA A 140 -14.71 25.46 0.66
C ALA A 140 -13.21 25.50 0.30
N ASP A 141 -12.32 25.31 1.27
CA ASP A 141 -10.87 25.25 1.06
C ASP A 141 -10.47 24.00 0.27
N CYS A 142 -11.11 22.85 0.53
CA CYS A 142 -10.93 21.63 -0.28
C CYS A 142 -11.35 21.86 -1.74
N LYS A 143 -12.54 22.44 -1.96
CA LYS A 143 -13.04 22.77 -3.32
C LYS A 143 -12.15 23.79 -4.05
N ALA A 144 -11.53 24.69 -3.33
CA ALA A 144 -10.58 25.65 -3.87
C ALA A 144 -9.20 25.04 -4.16
N GLY A 145 -8.97 23.78 -3.81
CA GLY A 145 -7.71 23.05 -4.05
C GLY A 145 -6.53 23.65 -3.28
N LYS A 146 -6.78 24.26 -2.11
CA LYS A 146 -5.74 24.99 -1.35
C LYS A 146 -4.64 24.09 -0.82
N VAL A 147 -5.00 22.93 -0.28
CA VAL A 147 -4.06 22.01 0.37
C VAL A 147 -4.21 20.61 -0.22
N LEU A 148 -3.11 20.06 -0.69
CA LEU A 148 -3.00 18.67 -1.13
C LEU A 148 -2.49 17.79 0.00
N ASN A 149 -2.98 16.55 0.04
CA ASN A 149 -2.48 15.50 0.92
C ASN A 149 -2.53 14.15 0.18
N PHE A 150 -1.36 13.58 -0.11
CA PHE A 150 -1.26 12.31 -0.83
C PHE A 150 -1.18 11.08 0.07
N ASN A 151 -1.37 11.20 1.39
CA ASN A 151 -1.19 10.08 2.34
C ASN A 151 -2.03 8.83 2.02
N ALA A 152 -3.14 9.00 1.31
CA ALA A 152 -4.06 7.91 0.95
C ALA A 152 -3.72 7.20 -0.36
N ILE A 153 -2.53 7.44 -0.94
CA ILE A 153 -2.07 6.83 -2.20
C ILE A 153 -0.54 6.77 -2.27
N ALA A 154 0.17 7.50 -1.41
CA ALA A 154 1.61 7.69 -1.53
C ALA A 154 2.41 6.41 -1.29
N GLN A 155 1.99 5.57 -0.34
CA GLN A 155 2.71 4.33 -0.01
C GLN A 155 2.52 3.29 -1.11
N GLY A 156 1.29 3.13 -1.61
CA GLY A 156 1.03 2.28 -2.76
C GLY A 156 1.80 2.71 -4.00
N TYR A 157 1.78 4.01 -4.32
CA TYR A 157 2.56 4.57 -5.43
C TYR A 157 4.07 4.33 -5.28
N SER A 158 4.60 4.44 -4.08
CA SER A 158 6.02 4.17 -3.82
C SER A 158 6.39 2.70 -4.05
N CYS A 159 5.50 1.76 -3.71
CA CYS A 159 5.67 0.36 -4.04
C CYS A 159 5.77 0.14 -5.55
N ASP A 160 4.90 0.79 -6.32
CA ASP A 160 4.88 0.68 -7.79
C ASP A 160 6.16 1.26 -8.42
N ILE A 161 6.66 2.42 -7.93
CA ILE A 161 7.92 3.02 -8.41
C ILE A 161 9.13 2.12 -8.12
N VAL A 162 9.20 1.51 -6.95
CA VAL A 162 10.27 0.54 -6.63
C VAL A 162 10.14 -0.70 -7.51
N ALA A 163 8.92 -1.21 -7.74
CA ALA A 163 8.67 -2.34 -8.63
C ALA A 163 9.08 -2.01 -10.09
N GLU A 164 8.76 -0.81 -10.60
CA GLU A 164 9.18 -0.34 -11.93
C GLU A 164 10.72 -0.39 -12.08
N TYR A 165 11.45 0.11 -11.08
CA TYR A 165 12.91 0.00 -11.06
C TYR A 165 13.38 -1.45 -11.10
N LEU A 166 12.80 -2.31 -10.26
CA LEU A 166 13.17 -3.72 -10.20
C LEU A 166 12.93 -4.45 -11.53
N TYR A 167 11.82 -4.17 -12.20
CA TYR A 167 11.57 -4.66 -13.55
C TYR A 167 12.62 -4.18 -14.55
N SER A 168 13.05 -2.93 -14.47
CA SER A 168 14.04 -2.34 -15.38
C SER A 168 15.40 -3.04 -15.33
N ILE A 169 15.75 -3.66 -14.20
CA ILE A 169 16.98 -4.43 -14.01
C ILE A 169 16.79 -5.93 -14.16
N GLY A 170 15.59 -6.38 -14.57
CA GLY A 170 15.28 -7.77 -14.93
C GLY A 170 14.78 -8.66 -13.79
N VAL A 171 14.39 -8.09 -12.64
CA VAL A 171 13.69 -8.84 -11.58
C VAL A 171 12.32 -9.28 -12.07
N LYS A 172 11.92 -10.51 -11.75
CA LYS A 172 10.63 -11.11 -12.15
C LYS A 172 9.78 -11.52 -10.95
N ASP A 173 10.44 -11.90 -9.86
CA ASP A 173 9.76 -12.32 -8.64
C ASP A 173 10.13 -11.32 -7.53
N MET A 174 9.15 -10.60 -7.01
CA MET A 174 9.38 -9.58 -5.99
C MET A 174 8.19 -9.43 -5.04
N LEU A 175 8.51 -8.97 -3.84
CA LEU A 175 7.55 -8.39 -2.88
C LEU A 175 8.14 -7.08 -2.39
N VAL A 176 7.42 -5.99 -2.59
CA VAL A 176 7.75 -4.64 -2.13
C VAL A 176 6.75 -4.27 -1.06
N ASP A 177 7.23 -4.01 0.16
CA ASP A 177 6.45 -3.63 1.33
C ASP A 177 7.01 -2.30 1.86
N ILE A 178 6.22 -1.23 1.72
CA ILE A 178 6.54 0.14 2.18
C ILE A 178 5.37 0.64 3.05
N GLY A 179 4.77 -0.24 3.86
CA GLY A 179 3.52 -0.01 4.57
C GLY A 179 2.33 -0.55 3.80
N GLU A 180 2.33 -0.36 2.48
CA GLU A 180 1.47 -1.05 1.53
C GLU A 180 2.29 -2.06 0.71
N ILE A 181 1.65 -2.98 0.00
CA ILE A 181 2.34 -4.10 -0.62
C ILE A 181 2.09 -4.15 -2.12
N PHE A 182 3.19 -4.32 -2.88
CA PHE A 182 3.16 -4.80 -4.26
C PHE A 182 3.88 -6.15 -4.34
N CYS A 183 3.34 -7.11 -5.09
CA CYS A 183 4.01 -8.37 -5.33
C CYS A 183 3.79 -8.87 -6.76
N ASP A 184 4.79 -9.57 -7.29
CA ASP A 184 4.73 -10.28 -8.57
C ASP A 184 5.56 -11.55 -8.51
N GLY A 185 5.20 -12.54 -9.36
CA GLY A 185 5.90 -13.81 -9.47
C GLY A 185 5.76 -14.69 -8.24
N ARG A 186 6.84 -15.40 -7.90
CA ARG A 186 6.85 -16.46 -6.89
C ARG A 186 7.66 -16.07 -5.66
N ASN A 187 7.27 -16.62 -4.53
CA ASN A 187 8.03 -16.52 -3.29
C ASN A 187 9.20 -17.55 -3.27
N PRO A 188 10.09 -17.53 -2.25
CA PRO A 188 11.21 -18.49 -2.16
C PRO A 188 10.81 -19.96 -2.13
N SER A 189 9.56 -20.30 -1.81
CA SER A 189 9.06 -21.68 -1.85
C SER A 189 8.48 -22.08 -3.22
N GLY A 190 8.56 -21.20 -4.22
CA GLY A 190 8.03 -21.42 -5.57
C GLY A 190 6.51 -21.27 -5.71
N LYS A 191 5.84 -20.74 -4.68
CA LYS A 191 4.39 -20.45 -4.63
C LYS A 191 4.14 -18.96 -4.81
N GLY A 192 2.85 -18.56 -4.88
CA GLY A 192 2.47 -17.16 -4.75
C GLY A 192 2.88 -16.56 -3.39
N TRP A 193 2.95 -15.23 -3.34
CA TRP A 193 3.27 -14.51 -2.11
C TRP A 193 2.14 -14.65 -1.09
N SER A 194 2.49 -14.66 0.20
CA SER A 194 1.54 -14.81 1.31
C SER A 194 1.52 -13.53 2.12
N ILE A 195 0.36 -12.90 2.21
CA ILE A 195 0.17 -11.61 2.88
C ILE A 195 -0.88 -11.79 3.96
N GLY A 196 -0.55 -11.40 5.19
CA GLY A 196 -1.46 -11.44 6.32
C GLY A 196 -2.53 -10.35 6.21
N VAL A 197 -3.76 -10.70 6.50
CA VAL A 197 -4.87 -9.75 6.70
C VAL A 197 -5.16 -9.68 8.19
N ASP A 198 -5.00 -8.50 8.77
CA ASP A 198 -5.18 -8.29 10.22
C ASP A 198 -6.65 -8.31 10.64
N ASN A 199 -6.91 -8.76 11.87
CA ASN A 199 -8.19 -8.54 12.54
C ASN A 199 -8.34 -7.05 12.88
N PRO A 200 -9.46 -6.40 12.47
CA PRO A 200 -9.70 -4.98 12.74
C PRO A 200 -10.28 -4.76 14.14
N VAL A 201 -9.53 -5.13 15.16
CA VAL A 201 -9.90 -4.95 16.57
C VAL A 201 -9.08 -3.82 17.18
N ASP A 202 -9.72 -3.03 18.06
CA ASP A 202 -9.05 -1.94 18.77
C ASP A 202 -7.88 -2.51 19.60
N GLY A 203 -6.69 -1.91 19.45
CA GLY A 203 -5.47 -2.38 20.11
C GLY A 203 -4.61 -3.35 19.27
N ASN A 204 -5.04 -3.74 18.08
CA ASN A 204 -4.19 -4.42 17.10
C ASN A 204 -3.34 -3.39 16.33
N ASP A 205 -2.38 -2.77 17.05
CA ASP A 205 -1.57 -1.67 16.53
C ASP A 205 -0.31 -2.14 15.77
N SER A 206 0.03 -3.44 15.91
CA SER A 206 1.20 -4.02 15.28
C SER A 206 0.79 -4.92 14.11
N PRO A 207 1.13 -4.57 12.84
CA PRO A 207 0.81 -5.40 11.69
C PRO A 207 1.26 -6.85 11.87
N GLY A 208 0.35 -7.80 11.60
CA GLY A 208 0.62 -9.23 11.69
C GLY A 208 0.56 -9.84 13.10
N SER A 209 0.24 -9.06 14.15
CA SER A 209 0.15 -9.58 15.52
C SER A 209 -1.13 -10.38 15.80
N ASP A 210 -2.22 -10.04 15.11
CA ASP A 210 -3.50 -10.75 15.17
C ASP A 210 -4.08 -10.82 13.76
N LEU A 211 -3.96 -11.99 13.13
CA LEU A 211 -4.36 -12.21 11.74
C LEU A 211 -5.77 -12.80 11.64
N ARG A 212 -6.57 -12.24 10.77
CA ARG A 212 -7.83 -12.83 10.30
C ARG A 212 -7.59 -14.02 9.37
N GLY A 213 -6.52 -13.95 8.59
CA GLY A 213 -6.15 -14.98 7.63
C GLY A 213 -4.97 -14.58 6.76
N ILE A 214 -4.66 -15.42 5.81
CA ILE A 214 -3.56 -15.20 4.85
C ILE A 214 -4.14 -15.16 3.43
N TRP A 215 -3.95 -14.03 2.75
CA TRP A 215 -4.21 -13.94 1.33
C TRP A 215 -3.00 -14.44 0.54
N ARG A 216 -3.25 -15.10 -0.62
CA ARG A 216 -2.18 -15.58 -1.50
C ARG A 216 -2.30 -15.00 -2.89
N SER A 217 -1.16 -14.49 -3.39
CA SER A 217 -1.10 -13.97 -4.75
C SER A 217 -1.27 -15.12 -5.78
N ASN A 218 -1.82 -14.76 -6.92
CA ASN A 218 -1.96 -15.69 -8.05
C ASN A 218 -0.67 -15.88 -8.88
N GLY A 219 0.40 -15.15 -8.52
CA GLY A 219 1.70 -15.16 -9.22
C GLY A 219 1.81 -14.11 -10.33
N GLY A 220 0.81 -13.26 -10.52
CA GLY A 220 0.90 -12.05 -11.35
C GLY A 220 1.14 -10.80 -10.51
N ALA A 221 1.32 -9.67 -11.19
CA ALA A 221 1.47 -8.35 -10.57
C ALA A 221 0.20 -7.94 -9.82
N GLN A 222 0.30 -7.68 -8.51
CA GLN A 222 -0.82 -7.33 -7.64
C GLN A 222 -0.36 -6.38 -6.53
N GLY A 223 -1.09 -5.27 -6.39
CA GLY A 223 -1.07 -4.43 -5.19
C GLY A 223 -2.05 -4.99 -4.15
N VAL A 224 -1.67 -4.98 -2.88
CA VAL A 224 -2.50 -5.45 -1.76
C VAL A 224 -2.43 -4.44 -0.63
N VAL A 225 -3.54 -3.81 -0.33
CA VAL A 225 -3.62 -2.71 0.64
C VAL A 225 -4.76 -2.92 1.60
N THR A 226 -4.54 -2.62 2.87
CA THR A 226 -5.57 -2.66 3.90
C THR A 226 -5.73 -1.32 4.60
N SER A 227 -6.85 -0.66 4.37
CA SER A 227 -7.30 0.51 5.13
C SER A 227 -8.25 0.10 6.26
N GLY A 228 -8.19 0.78 7.42
CA GLY A 228 -9.06 0.44 8.54
C GLY A 228 -9.15 1.52 9.62
N ASN A 229 -10.28 1.55 10.33
CA ASN A 229 -10.63 2.55 11.35
C ASN A 229 -10.31 2.12 12.79
N TYR A 230 -9.54 1.04 12.97
CA TYR A 230 -9.24 0.45 14.29
C TYR A 230 -7.90 0.91 14.88
N ARG A 231 -6.99 1.48 14.07
CA ARG A 231 -5.66 1.94 14.54
C ARG A 231 -5.60 3.41 14.89
N LYS A 232 -6.28 4.28 14.11
CA LYS A 232 -6.26 5.74 14.30
C LYS A 232 -7.66 6.25 14.54
N PHE A 233 -7.97 6.53 15.79
CA PHE A 233 -9.22 7.13 16.25
C PHE A 233 -9.01 7.84 17.58
N TYR A 234 -9.94 8.69 17.97
CA TYR A 234 -10.03 9.18 19.33
C TYR A 234 -11.47 9.02 19.85
N ILE A 235 -11.61 8.98 21.18
CA ILE A 235 -12.91 8.92 21.84
C ILE A 235 -13.14 10.24 22.57
N LYS A 236 -14.29 10.88 22.28
CA LYS A 236 -14.71 12.10 22.95
C LYS A 236 -16.20 12.01 23.28
N ASP A 237 -16.54 12.34 24.51
CA ASP A 237 -17.91 12.25 25.04
C ASP A 237 -18.58 10.88 24.80
N GLY A 238 -17.79 9.80 24.90
CA GLY A 238 -18.24 8.41 24.69
C GLY A 238 -18.44 8.02 23.22
N LYS A 239 -18.20 8.93 22.26
CA LYS A 239 -18.28 8.66 20.81
C LYS A 239 -16.89 8.48 20.23
N LYS A 240 -16.72 7.41 19.40
CA LYS A 240 -15.51 7.14 18.62
C LYS A 240 -15.52 7.95 17.33
N TYR A 241 -14.43 8.64 17.06
CA TYR A 241 -14.19 9.38 15.82
C TYR A 241 -13.04 8.73 15.09
N ALA A 242 -13.31 8.14 13.94
CA ALA A 242 -12.31 7.54 13.08
C ALA A 242 -11.59 8.62 12.25
N HIS A 243 -10.34 8.34 11.87
CA HIS A 243 -9.56 9.23 11.02
C HIS A 243 -10.05 9.27 9.56
N THR A 244 -10.93 8.35 9.17
CA THR A 244 -11.57 8.36 7.84
C THR A 244 -12.64 9.44 7.79
N ILE A 245 -12.39 10.46 6.99
CA ILE A 245 -13.30 11.59 6.80
C ILE A 245 -13.87 11.52 5.40
N ASP A 246 -15.19 11.66 5.26
CA ASP A 246 -15.84 11.78 3.95
C ASP A 246 -15.62 13.18 3.38
N PRO A 247 -14.87 13.33 2.27
CA PRO A 247 -14.58 14.64 1.68
C PRO A 247 -15.81 15.37 1.18
N ARG A 248 -16.93 14.66 0.97
CA ARG A 248 -18.19 15.20 0.46
C ARG A 248 -19.01 15.88 1.56
N SER A 249 -19.00 15.30 2.76
CA SER A 249 -19.71 15.84 3.93
C SER A 249 -18.82 16.65 4.87
N GLY A 250 -17.49 16.47 4.78
CA GLY A 250 -16.50 17.03 5.70
C GLY A 250 -16.52 16.42 7.09
N ARG A 251 -17.15 15.24 7.28
CA ARG A 251 -17.34 14.61 8.59
C ARG A 251 -16.71 13.21 8.63
N PRO A 252 -16.24 12.75 9.80
CA PRO A 252 -15.86 11.35 9.99
C PRO A 252 -17.01 10.42 9.63
N VAL A 253 -16.68 9.28 9.01
CA VAL A 253 -17.68 8.27 8.65
C VAL A 253 -18.28 7.60 9.89
N GLU A 254 -19.57 7.26 9.82
CA GLU A 254 -20.34 6.69 10.96
C GLU A 254 -20.95 5.32 10.63
N HIS A 255 -20.43 4.61 9.63
CA HIS A 255 -20.91 3.28 9.26
C HIS A 255 -20.07 2.17 9.91
N GLY A 256 -20.55 0.93 9.81
CA GLY A 256 -19.97 -0.24 10.45
C GLY A 256 -18.74 -0.85 9.74
N LEU A 257 -18.22 -0.29 8.64
CA LEU A 257 -17.02 -0.84 7.98
C LEU A 257 -15.79 -0.59 8.84
N LEU A 258 -15.11 -1.67 9.25
CA LEU A 258 -13.96 -1.65 10.14
C LEU A 258 -12.65 -1.70 9.36
N SER A 259 -12.59 -2.51 8.28
CA SER A 259 -11.45 -2.55 7.38
C SER A 259 -11.84 -2.98 5.96
N ALA A 260 -11.05 -2.54 4.99
CA ALA A 260 -11.13 -2.93 3.59
C ALA A 260 -9.73 -3.34 3.12
N THR A 261 -9.56 -4.62 2.78
CA THR A 261 -8.37 -5.10 2.08
C THR A 261 -8.71 -5.18 0.60
N VAL A 262 -7.98 -4.43 -0.22
CA VAL A 262 -8.18 -4.35 -1.67
C VAL A 262 -6.97 -4.93 -2.38
N VAL A 263 -7.25 -5.73 -3.42
CA VAL A 263 -6.26 -6.25 -4.37
C VAL A 263 -6.57 -5.63 -5.73
N ALA A 264 -5.56 -5.03 -6.36
CA ALA A 264 -5.68 -4.36 -7.66
C ALA A 264 -4.41 -4.58 -8.50
N PRO A 265 -4.41 -4.24 -9.81
CA PRO A 265 -3.23 -4.38 -10.65
C PRO A 265 -1.98 -3.61 -10.19
N THR A 266 -2.16 -2.49 -9.49
CA THR A 266 -1.08 -1.68 -8.90
C THR A 266 -1.33 -1.40 -7.41
N ALA A 267 -0.27 -1.13 -6.65
CA ALA A 267 -0.42 -0.81 -5.24
C ALA A 267 -1.02 0.58 -5.03
N ALA A 268 -0.75 1.55 -5.90
CA ALA A 268 -1.40 2.86 -5.87
C ALA A 268 -2.92 2.77 -6.08
N GLU A 269 -3.36 1.90 -7.00
CA GLU A 269 -4.79 1.64 -7.21
C GLU A 269 -5.45 1.01 -5.99
N ALA A 270 -4.81 -0.04 -5.44
CA ALA A 270 -5.31 -0.71 -4.24
C ALA A 270 -5.40 0.26 -3.04
N ASP A 271 -4.42 1.16 -2.86
CA ASP A 271 -4.34 2.15 -1.77
C ASP A 271 -5.49 3.18 -1.87
N ALA A 272 -5.64 3.79 -3.05
CA ALA A 272 -6.71 4.74 -3.29
C ALA A 272 -8.10 4.10 -3.14
N LEU A 273 -8.30 2.88 -3.67
CA LEU A 273 -9.59 2.18 -3.60
C LEU A 273 -9.90 1.68 -2.18
N ALA A 274 -8.89 1.21 -1.42
CA ALA A 274 -9.09 0.84 -0.02
C ALA A 274 -9.56 2.03 0.82
N THR A 275 -8.95 3.21 0.61
CA THR A 275 -9.40 4.47 1.24
C THR A 275 -10.82 4.85 0.80
N ALA A 276 -11.12 4.76 -0.50
CA ALA A 276 -12.48 5.03 -1.01
C ALA A 276 -13.52 4.08 -0.40
N CYS A 277 -13.22 2.78 -0.29
CA CYS A 277 -14.08 1.79 0.37
C CYS A 277 -14.38 2.19 1.81
N MET A 278 -13.35 2.61 2.57
CA MET A 278 -13.54 3.05 3.95
C MET A 278 -14.41 4.29 4.08
N VAL A 279 -14.46 5.14 3.07
CA VAL A 279 -15.36 6.32 3.05
C VAL A 279 -16.77 5.93 2.64
N LEU A 280 -16.93 5.05 1.65
CA LEU A 280 -18.23 4.65 1.09
C LEU A 280 -19.03 3.74 2.03
N GLY A 281 -18.38 3.05 2.96
CA GLY A 281 -19.01 2.06 3.82
C GLY A 281 -19.31 0.74 3.12
N PRO A 282 -19.94 -0.24 3.82
CA PRO A 282 -20.02 -1.62 3.33
C PRO A 282 -20.72 -1.76 1.96
N GLN A 283 -21.83 -1.08 1.77
CA GLN A 283 -22.62 -1.19 0.53
C GLN A 283 -21.95 -0.45 -0.63
N GLY A 284 -21.52 0.80 -0.43
CA GLY A 284 -20.86 1.59 -1.49
C GLY A 284 -19.48 1.02 -1.87
N ALA A 285 -18.75 0.45 -0.91
CA ALA A 285 -17.48 -0.25 -1.16
C ALA A 285 -17.71 -1.48 -2.06
N ARG A 286 -18.73 -2.28 -1.76
CA ARG A 286 -19.10 -3.42 -2.59
C ARG A 286 -19.44 -2.99 -4.02
N GLU A 287 -20.31 -2.01 -4.17
CA GLU A 287 -20.72 -1.49 -5.49
C GLU A 287 -19.52 -0.95 -6.29
N LEU A 288 -18.61 -0.24 -5.64
CA LEU A 288 -17.37 0.25 -6.27
C LEU A 288 -16.52 -0.92 -6.77
N VAL A 289 -16.23 -1.90 -5.91
CA VAL A 289 -15.36 -3.05 -6.26
C VAL A 289 -16.00 -3.90 -7.38
N GLU A 290 -17.30 -4.19 -7.29
CA GLU A 290 -18.02 -4.96 -8.31
C GLU A 290 -18.09 -4.24 -9.68
N SER A 291 -17.89 -2.93 -9.72
CA SER A 291 -17.86 -2.13 -10.97
C SER A 291 -16.52 -2.11 -11.67
N LEU A 292 -15.45 -2.64 -11.06
CA LEU A 292 -14.08 -2.54 -11.55
C LEU A 292 -13.52 -3.91 -11.94
N ASP A 293 -12.98 -4.01 -13.15
CA ASP A 293 -12.32 -5.23 -13.61
C ASP A 293 -10.95 -5.39 -12.95
N GLY A 294 -10.63 -6.59 -12.49
CA GLY A 294 -9.33 -6.93 -11.90
C GLY A 294 -9.12 -6.40 -10.48
N VAL A 295 -10.16 -5.85 -9.86
CA VAL A 295 -10.15 -5.42 -8.46
C VAL A 295 -10.92 -6.42 -7.60
N GLU A 296 -10.30 -6.85 -6.49
CA GLU A 296 -10.90 -7.75 -5.52
C GLU A 296 -10.82 -7.14 -4.13
N ALA A 297 -11.77 -7.45 -3.26
CA ALA A 297 -11.75 -6.95 -1.90
C ALA A 297 -12.28 -7.92 -0.85
N TYR A 298 -11.78 -7.73 0.37
CA TYR A 298 -12.24 -8.36 1.60
C TYR A 298 -12.63 -7.26 2.59
N LEU A 299 -13.93 -7.14 2.84
CA LEU A 299 -14.51 -6.08 3.68
C LEU A 299 -14.97 -6.69 5.01
N ILE A 300 -14.48 -6.15 6.11
CA ILE A 300 -14.90 -6.55 7.46
C ILE A 300 -15.71 -5.42 8.08
N SER A 301 -16.94 -5.75 8.46
CA SER A 301 -17.86 -4.81 9.10
C SER A 301 -18.29 -5.33 10.47
N SER A 302 -18.90 -4.47 11.28
CA SER A 302 -19.46 -4.82 12.59
C SER A 302 -20.54 -5.91 12.53
N ASP A 303 -21.22 -6.03 11.40
CA ASP A 303 -22.34 -6.94 11.15
C ASP A 303 -21.98 -8.15 10.27
N GLY A 304 -20.72 -8.24 9.80
CA GLY A 304 -20.25 -9.38 9.03
C GLY A 304 -19.11 -9.10 8.09
N VAL A 305 -18.84 -10.06 7.22
CA VAL A 305 -17.77 -10.02 6.23
C VAL A 305 -18.37 -10.16 4.83
N TRP A 306 -17.88 -9.34 3.91
CA TRP A 306 -18.13 -9.53 2.49
C TRP A 306 -16.78 -9.74 1.75
N THR A 307 -16.79 -10.61 0.76
CA THR A 307 -15.64 -10.85 -0.11
C THR A 307 -16.07 -10.93 -1.56
N SER A 308 -15.30 -10.35 -2.44
CA SER A 308 -15.46 -10.56 -3.88
C SER A 308 -15.05 -11.99 -4.29
N GLY A 309 -15.51 -12.42 -5.48
CA GLY A 309 -15.39 -13.82 -5.90
C GLY A 309 -13.94 -14.30 -6.10
N GLY A 310 -13.00 -13.41 -6.42
CA GLY A 310 -11.60 -13.73 -6.66
C GLY A 310 -10.66 -13.56 -5.46
N PHE A 311 -11.15 -13.03 -4.33
CA PHE A 311 -10.33 -12.82 -3.15
C PHE A 311 -10.16 -14.12 -2.34
N ASN A 312 -8.99 -14.73 -2.43
CA ASN A 312 -8.67 -15.99 -1.73
C ASN A 312 -8.02 -15.73 -0.37
N LEU A 313 -8.79 -15.82 0.72
CA LEU A 313 -8.29 -15.78 2.09
C LEU A 313 -8.32 -17.18 2.71
N GLU A 314 -7.15 -17.70 3.09
CA GLU A 314 -7.03 -18.88 3.94
C GLU A 314 -7.23 -18.44 5.40
N GLN A 315 -8.32 -18.86 6.04
CA GLN A 315 -8.55 -18.61 7.46
C GLN A 315 -7.59 -19.43 8.31
N GLN A 316 -7.06 -18.86 9.38
CA GLN A 316 -6.23 -19.57 10.36
C GLN A 316 -7.07 -20.32 11.37
#